data_5642420a44e7f55d7382773bb8a25f81
#
_entry.id   5642420a44e7f55d7382773bb8a25f81
#
_cell.length_a   1.000
_cell.length_b   1.000
_cell.length_c   1.000
_cell.angle_alpha   90.00
_cell.angle_beta   90.00
_cell.angle_gamma   90.00
#
_symmetry.space_group_name_H-M   'P 1'
#
loop_
_entity.id
_entity.type
_entity.pdbx_description
1 polymer ?
#
loop_
_entity_poly.entity_id
_entity_poly.type
_entity_poly.pdbx_seq_one_letter_code
_entity_poly.pdbx_strand_id
1 'polypeptide(L)'
;MSNNTENIYALYTEEQIETIHMGDMFTMFYALLGQALIDGMGIEGESVLREATRRYGRDRGEGRRKKQLDANVKINMKSLFSIGSDLPADPRFKGEALKLTDEERNHRTLRCPMAELWIKEGYQRVGRIYCEEFHPACYGAYAFGYTKVGLSRTLTQHGDGCCSFNIILRAANLPKELKPVCFKEYDPYYTGQAYDIPRANGKDGFSAMCVKIYYYIKEVLFERFGNDESSLAPLKKALHAFAVYCAGELEQYSAAMQRKLDNSFIDNHSPLSYSIEKRPVWRQYSKYGGIELIESEFYACFNGLIKALV
;
A
#
# COMPACT_ATOMS: atom_id res chain seq x y z
N MET A 1 -16.46 27.90 -6.44
CA MET A 1 -15.99 26.87 -7.39
C MET A 1 -16.70 25.60 -6.99
N SER A 2 -17.61 25.10 -7.81
CA SER A 2 -18.44 23.93 -7.51
C SER A 2 -17.55 22.70 -7.43
N ASN A 3 -17.40 22.13 -6.23
CA ASN A 3 -16.80 20.83 -6.03
C ASN A 3 -17.69 19.78 -6.73
N ASN A 4 -17.32 19.43 -7.95
CA ASN A 4 -17.82 18.25 -8.62
C ASN A 4 -17.13 17.02 -7.96
N THR A 5 -17.42 16.77 -6.69
CA THR A 5 -17.20 15.47 -6.08
C THR A 5 -18.16 14.52 -6.77
N GLU A 6 -17.68 13.77 -7.75
CA GLU A 6 -18.45 12.67 -8.36
C GLU A 6 -19.07 11.87 -7.21
N ASN A 7 -20.39 11.74 -7.23
CA ASN A 7 -21.08 10.97 -6.20
C ASN A 7 -20.71 9.48 -6.37
N ILE A 8 -19.64 9.06 -5.71
CA ILE A 8 -19.11 7.68 -5.80
C ILE A 8 -20.18 6.64 -5.47
N TYR A 9 -21.14 6.97 -4.60
CA TYR A 9 -22.23 6.07 -4.21
C TYR A 9 -23.24 5.78 -5.32
N ALA A 10 -23.32 6.66 -6.33
CA ALA A 10 -24.15 6.45 -7.51
C ALA A 10 -23.41 5.74 -8.66
N LEU A 11 -22.07 5.74 -8.62
CA LEU A 11 -21.22 5.27 -9.73
C LEU A 11 -20.66 3.87 -9.53
N TYR A 12 -20.53 3.42 -8.28
CA TYR A 12 -19.80 2.21 -7.93
C TYR A 12 -20.66 1.24 -7.10
N THR A 13 -20.33 -0.05 -7.15
CA THR A 13 -20.94 -1.07 -6.29
C THR A 13 -20.49 -0.90 -4.83
N GLU A 14 -21.21 -1.50 -3.87
CA GLU A 14 -20.86 -1.44 -2.44
C GLU A 14 -19.44 -1.94 -2.19
N GLU A 15 -19.01 -3.05 -2.80
CA GLU A 15 -17.65 -3.58 -2.69
C GLU A 15 -16.60 -2.61 -3.25
N GLN A 16 -16.91 -1.93 -4.35
CA GLN A 16 -16.03 -0.91 -4.92
C GLN A 16 -15.94 0.32 -4.03
N ILE A 17 -17.06 0.73 -3.43
CA ILE A 17 -17.10 1.85 -2.47
C ILE A 17 -16.28 1.52 -1.22
N GLU A 18 -16.42 0.31 -0.67
CA GLU A 18 -15.58 -0.16 0.45
C GLU A 18 -14.09 -0.10 0.07
N THR A 19 -13.74 -0.58 -1.12
CA THR A 19 -12.36 -0.54 -1.64
C THR A 19 -11.84 0.89 -1.77
N ILE A 20 -12.69 1.84 -2.22
CA ILE A 20 -12.36 3.26 -2.32
C ILE A 20 -12.07 3.85 -0.94
N HIS A 21 -12.97 3.70 0.03
CA HIS A 21 -12.79 4.23 1.39
C HIS A 21 -11.58 3.65 2.09
N MET A 22 -11.40 2.33 2.03
CA MET A 22 -10.23 1.67 2.62
C MET A 22 -8.93 2.12 1.94
N GLY A 23 -8.95 2.33 0.63
CA GLY A 23 -7.82 2.84 -0.15
C GLY A 23 -7.46 4.27 0.21
N ASP A 24 -8.45 5.13 0.40
CA ASP A 24 -8.24 6.52 0.82
C ASP A 24 -7.70 6.60 2.25
N MET A 25 -8.22 5.78 3.16
CA MET A 25 -7.68 5.67 4.52
C MET A 25 -6.23 5.17 4.53
N PHE A 26 -5.87 4.14 3.75
CA PHE A 26 -4.47 3.73 3.61
C PHE A 26 -3.59 4.84 3.04
N THR A 27 -4.07 5.53 2.01
CA THR A 27 -3.36 6.63 1.34
C THR A 27 -3.04 7.75 2.33
N MET A 28 -4.02 8.16 3.14
CA MET A 28 -3.85 9.19 4.16
C MET A 28 -3.03 8.69 5.35
N PHE A 29 -3.14 7.43 5.73
CA PHE A 29 -2.30 6.86 6.78
C PHE A 29 -0.81 6.96 6.43
N TYR A 30 -0.43 6.57 5.20
CA TYR A 30 0.93 6.73 4.72
C TYR A 30 1.38 8.21 4.70
N ALA A 31 0.51 9.09 4.22
CA ALA A 31 0.79 10.52 4.13
C ALA A 31 1.04 11.15 5.50
N LEU A 32 0.17 10.86 6.46
CA LEU A 32 0.26 11.42 7.81
C LEU A 32 1.49 10.90 8.57
N LEU A 33 1.81 9.61 8.43
CA LEU A 33 3.05 9.03 8.98
C LEU A 33 4.28 9.70 8.37
N GLY A 34 4.33 9.82 7.05
CA GLY A 34 5.46 10.41 6.34
C GLY A 34 5.65 11.89 6.64
N GLN A 35 4.58 12.67 6.65
CA GLN A 35 4.63 14.09 6.95
C GLN A 35 5.06 14.35 8.39
N ALA A 36 4.52 13.59 9.35
CA ALA A 36 4.89 13.74 10.75
C ALA A 36 6.36 13.40 11.01
N LEU A 37 6.91 12.39 10.32
CA LEU A 37 8.34 12.08 10.37
C LEU A 37 9.19 13.23 9.83
N ILE A 38 8.83 13.78 8.67
CA ILE A 38 9.56 14.89 8.05
C ILE A 38 9.48 16.15 8.91
N ASP A 39 8.31 16.48 9.43
CA ASP A 39 8.11 17.67 10.29
C ASP A 39 8.83 17.54 11.63
N GLY A 40 8.83 16.35 12.23
CA GLY A 40 9.40 16.11 13.55
C GLY A 40 10.91 15.86 13.55
N MET A 41 11.46 15.31 12.47
CA MET A 41 12.86 14.84 12.42
C MET A 41 13.63 15.40 11.19
N GLY A 42 13.02 16.20 10.34
CA GLY A 42 13.67 16.79 9.16
C GLY A 42 14.21 15.75 8.18
N ILE A 43 15.48 15.89 7.81
CA ILE A 43 16.16 14.99 6.86
C ILE A 43 16.22 13.55 7.38
N GLU A 44 16.41 13.35 8.69
CA GLU A 44 16.42 12.01 9.29
C GLU A 44 15.04 11.36 9.18
N GLY A 45 13.97 12.10 9.40
CA GLY A 45 12.60 11.61 9.22
C GLY A 45 12.29 11.21 7.77
N GLU A 46 12.73 11.99 6.78
CA GLU A 46 12.64 11.59 5.37
C GLU A 46 13.46 10.32 5.10
N SER A 47 14.66 10.23 5.65
CA SER A 47 15.53 9.04 5.50
C SER A 47 14.88 7.79 6.10
N VAL A 48 14.23 7.90 7.27
CA VAL A 48 13.43 6.83 7.89
C VAL A 48 12.29 6.41 6.97
N LEU A 49 11.50 7.36 6.46
CA LEU A 49 10.38 7.07 5.56
C LEU A 49 10.82 6.35 4.29
N ARG A 50 11.90 6.83 3.65
CA ARG A 50 12.45 6.20 2.44
C ARG A 50 12.88 4.77 2.70
N GLU A 51 13.65 4.50 3.78
CA GLU A 51 14.09 3.14 4.10
C GLU A 51 12.92 2.22 4.48
N ALA A 52 11.98 2.69 5.29
CA ALA A 52 10.79 1.94 5.64
C ALA A 52 9.94 1.60 4.40
N THR A 53 9.79 2.55 3.47
CA THR A 53 9.06 2.33 2.21
C THR A 53 9.77 1.31 1.32
N ARG A 54 11.09 1.30 1.26
CA ARG A 54 11.87 0.26 0.56
C ARG A 54 11.68 -1.12 1.18
N ARG A 55 11.74 -1.24 2.52
CA ARG A 55 11.53 -2.50 3.23
C ARG A 55 10.11 -3.02 3.00
N TYR A 56 9.13 -2.16 3.12
CA TYR A 56 7.73 -2.44 2.82
C TYR A 56 7.54 -2.91 1.36
N GLY A 57 8.20 -2.26 0.41
CA GLY A 57 8.16 -2.67 -0.99
C GLY A 57 8.78 -4.05 -1.20
N ARG A 58 9.97 -4.32 -0.63
CA ARG A 58 10.63 -5.64 -0.70
C ARG A 58 9.74 -6.75 -0.15
N ASP A 59 9.20 -6.56 1.05
CA ASP A 59 8.29 -7.53 1.68
C ASP A 59 7.09 -7.87 0.79
N ARG A 60 6.46 -6.87 0.19
CA ARG A 60 5.32 -7.10 -0.71
C ARG A 60 5.72 -7.84 -1.99
N GLY A 61 6.86 -7.49 -2.57
CA GLY A 61 7.40 -8.19 -3.74
C GLY A 61 7.71 -9.66 -3.45
N GLU A 62 8.38 -9.93 -2.35
CA GLU A 62 8.72 -11.28 -1.89
C GLU A 62 7.47 -12.10 -1.53
N GLY A 63 6.54 -11.51 -0.82
CA GLY A 63 5.28 -12.15 -0.48
C GLY A 63 4.47 -12.54 -1.71
N ARG A 64 4.46 -11.69 -2.74
CA ARG A 64 3.81 -11.99 -4.01
C ARG A 64 4.54 -13.10 -4.77
N ARG A 65 5.87 -13.03 -4.86
CA ARG A 65 6.69 -14.11 -5.43
C ARG A 65 6.39 -15.45 -4.78
N LYS A 66 6.40 -15.49 -3.43
CA LYS A 66 6.11 -16.71 -2.69
C LYS A 66 4.75 -17.31 -3.05
N LYS A 67 3.67 -16.50 -3.02
CA LYS A 67 2.32 -16.95 -3.37
C LYS A 67 2.26 -17.51 -4.80
N GLN A 68 2.96 -16.88 -5.75
CA GLN A 68 2.97 -17.32 -7.14
C GLN A 68 3.79 -18.60 -7.34
N LEU A 69 4.91 -18.77 -6.64
CA LEU A 69 5.69 -20.01 -6.62
C LEU A 69 4.87 -21.17 -6.04
N ASP A 70 4.21 -20.95 -4.90
CA ASP A 70 3.35 -21.94 -4.25
C ASP A 70 2.17 -22.37 -5.18
N ALA A 71 1.77 -21.50 -6.10
CA ALA A 71 0.73 -21.75 -7.10
C ALA A 71 1.28 -22.22 -8.47
N ASN A 72 2.54 -22.63 -8.57
CA ASN A 72 3.21 -23.06 -9.79
C ASN A 72 3.20 -22.03 -10.94
N VAL A 73 3.24 -20.74 -10.59
CA VAL A 73 3.29 -19.63 -11.55
C VAL A 73 4.74 -19.23 -11.79
N LYS A 74 5.11 -19.02 -13.06
CA LYS A 74 6.44 -18.49 -13.43
C LYS A 74 6.61 -17.04 -12.96
N ILE A 75 7.80 -16.72 -12.43
CA ILE A 75 8.09 -15.40 -11.85
C ILE A 75 8.61 -14.46 -12.94
N ASN A 76 7.70 -13.81 -13.62
CA ASN A 76 8.03 -12.89 -14.73
C ASN A 76 7.11 -11.68 -14.78
N MET A 77 7.32 -10.78 -15.73
CA MET A 77 6.58 -9.53 -15.80
C MET A 77 5.10 -9.75 -16.12
N LYS A 78 4.78 -10.68 -17.01
CA LYS A 78 3.39 -11.01 -17.31
C LYS A 78 2.66 -11.53 -16.06
N SER A 79 3.27 -12.46 -15.33
CA SER A 79 2.71 -13.00 -14.08
C SER A 79 2.57 -11.94 -12.99
N LEU A 80 3.58 -11.09 -12.82
CA LEU A 80 3.53 -9.99 -11.84
C LEU A 80 2.31 -9.09 -12.05
N PHE A 81 1.93 -8.78 -13.26
CA PHE A 81 0.88 -7.79 -13.53
C PHE A 81 -0.48 -8.39 -13.92
N SER A 82 -0.56 -9.72 -14.14
CA SER A 82 -1.80 -10.37 -14.55
C SER A 82 -2.36 -11.37 -13.54
N ILE A 83 -1.54 -11.91 -12.63
CA ILE A 83 -1.94 -13.01 -11.75
C ILE A 83 -1.91 -12.58 -10.29
N GLY A 84 -3.08 -12.54 -9.66
CA GLY A 84 -3.25 -12.16 -8.27
C GLY A 84 -2.71 -10.75 -7.95
N SER A 85 -3.14 -10.15 -6.91
CA SER A 85 -2.56 -8.89 -6.40
C SER A 85 -2.88 -8.76 -4.92
N ASP A 86 -1.92 -8.24 -4.15
CA ASP A 86 -2.15 -7.82 -2.78
C ASP A 86 -2.72 -6.40 -2.71
N LEU A 87 -2.70 -5.65 -3.84
CA LEU A 87 -3.40 -4.38 -3.97
C LEU A 87 -4.84 -4.62 -4.40
N PRO A 88 -5.84 -4.21 -3.61
CA PRO A 88 -7.25 -4.26 -4.00
C PRO A 88 -7.54 -3.52 -5.30
N ALA A 89 -8.63 -3.89 -5.97
CA ALA A 89 -9.01 -3.31 -7.26
C ALA A 89 -9.80 -2.02 -7.07
N ASP A 90 -9.15 -0.92 -6.77
CA ASP A 90 -9.82 0.39 -6.75
C ASP A 90 -10.21 0.78 -8.18
N PRO A 91 -11.52 0.98 -8.46
CA PRO A 91 -12.03 1.22 -9.81
C PRO A 91 -11.62 2.58 -10.39
N ARG A 92 -11.09 3.48 -9.57
CA ARG A 92 -10.65 4.81 -9.99
C ARG A 92 -9.32 4.79 -10.74
N PHE A 93 -8.51 3.70 -10.62
CA PHE A 93 -7.26 3.59 -11.39
C PHE A 93 -7.54 3.55 -12.90
N LYS A 94 -6.79 4.38 -13.65
CA LYS A 94 -6.76 4.33 -15.11
C LYS A 94 -5.33 4.18 -15.60
N GLY A 95 -5.12 3.30 -16.57
CA GLY A 95 -3.81 3.05 -17.12
C GLY A 95 -3.85 2.53 -18.54
N GLU A 96 -2.71 2.62 -19.21
CA GLU A 96 -2.50 2.20 -20.58
C GLU A 96 -1.32 1.21 -20.62
N ALA A 97 -1.61 -0.04 -21.00
CA ALA A 97 -0.58 -1.04 -21.22
C ALA A 97 -0.03 -0.90 -22.64
N LEU A 98 1.21 -0.43 -22.78
CA LEU A 98 1.88 -0.28 -24.07
C LEU A 98 2.55 -1.59 -24.50
N LYS A 99 3.07 -2.36 -23.54
CA LYS A 99 3.70 -3.66 -23.76
C LYS A 99 3.62 -4.51 -22.50
N LEU A 100 3.29 -5.79 -22.63
CA LEU A 100 3.37 -6.78 -21.57
C LEU A 100 3.79 -8.12 -22.14
N THR A 101 4.99 -8.54 -21.77
CA THR A 101 5.58 -9.86 -22.10
C THR A 101 6.13 -10.50 -20.83
N ASP A 102 6.67 -11.71 -20.93
CA ASP A 102 7.33 -12.34 -19.80
C ASP A 102 8.58 -11.55 -19.34
N GLU A 103 9.26 -10.87 -20.27
CA GLU A 103 10.48 -10.10 -19.98
C GLU A 103 10.27 -8.59 -19.72
N GLU A 104 9.13 -8.02 -20.14
CA GLU A 104 9.00 -6.57 -20.16
C GLU A 104 7.55 -6.11 -19.90
N ARG A 105 7.41 -5.09 -19.07
CA ARG A 105 6.20 -4.28 -19.02
C ARG A 105 6.53 -2.82 -19.29
N ASN A 106 5.84 -2.24 -20.29
CA ASN A 106 5.80 -0.82 -20.52
C ASN A 106 4.37 -0.31 -20.29
N HIS A 107 4.21 0.68 -19.39
CA HIS A 107 2.88 1.09 -18.92
C HIS A 107 2.86 2.55 -18.53
N ARG A 108 1.73 3.20 -18.79
CA ARG A 108 1.40 4.52 -18.26
C ARG A 108 0.25 4.41 -17.28
N THR A 109 0.40 4.95 -16.08
CA THR A 109 -0.72 5.20 -15.18
C THR A 109 -1.20 6.62 -15.41
N LEU A 110 -2.41 6.75 -15.92
CA LEU A 110 -3.02 8.03 -16.29
C LEU A 110 -3.81 8.65 -15.14
N ARG A 111 -4.34 7.80 -14.25
CA ARG A 111 -5.04 8.19 -13.02
C ARG A 111 -4.63 7.25 -11.90
N CYS A 112 -4.24 7.81 -10.76
CA CYS A 112 -3.92 7.09 -9.54
C CYS A 112 -4.64 7.77 -8.38
N PRO A 113 -5.65 7.13 -7.74
CA PRO A 113 -6.41 7.74 -6.65
C PRO A 113 -5.53 8.13 -5.47
N MET A 114 -4.47 7.38 -5.18
CA MET A 114 -3.51 7.74 -4.14
C MET A 114 -2.78 9.05 -4.47
N ALA A 115 -2.29 9.21 -5.71
CA ALA A 115 -1.61 10.44 -6.13
C ALA A 115 -2.56 11.64 -6.12
N GLU A 116 -3.79 11.46 -6.59
CA GLU A 116 -4.84 12.50 -6.58
C GLU A 116 -5.13 12.96 -5.15
N LEU A 117 -5.29 12.04 -4.21
CA LEU A 117 -5.56 12.35 -2.81
C LEU A 117 -4.36 13.06 -2.16
N TRP A 118 -3.13 12.57 -2.36
CA TRP A 118 -1.93 13.23 -1.83
C TRP A 118 -1.75 14.65 -2.37
N ILE A 119 -2.03 14.88 -3.64
CA ILE A 119 -1.95 16.22 -4.25
C ILE A 119 -3.02 17.13 -3.67
N LYS A 120 -4.27 16.65 -3.60
CA LYS A 120 -5.42 17.39 -3.09
C LYS A 120 -5.20 17.84 -1.63
N GLU A 121 -4.67 16.94 -0.80
CA GLU A 121 -4.47 17.17 0.64
C GLU A 121 -3.09 17.78 0.98
N GLY A 122 -2.27 18.13 -0.03
CA GLY A 122 -0.98 18.80 0.18
C GLY A 122 0.19 17.88 0.55
N TYR A 123 0.04 16.56 0.42
CA TYR A 123 1.06 15.55 0.73
C TYR A 123 1.85 15.07 -0.49
N GLN A 124 1.92 15.84 -1.55
CA GLN A 124 2.56 15.47 -2.81
C GLN A 124 4.01 15.01 -2.63
N ARG A 125 4.79 15.67 -1.74
CA ARG A 125 6.19 15.28 -1.43
C ARG A 125 6.26 13.86 -0.86
N VAL A 126 5.41 13.53 0.09
CA VAL A 126 5.35 12.19 0.72
C VAL A 126 4.92 11.15 -0.30
N GLY A 127 3.92 11.44 -1.12
CA GLY A 127 3.47 10.57 -2.21
C GLY A 127 4.56 10.32 -3.24
N ARG A 128 5.40 11.32 -3.55
CA ARG A 128 6.56 11.15 -4.42
C ARG A 128 7.58 10.17 -3.83
N ILE A 129 7.87 10.25 -2.53
CA ILE A 129 8.74 9.30 -1.83
C ILE A 129 8.19 7.88 -1.97
N TYR A 130 6.88 7.69 -1.80
CA TYR A 130 6.26 6.38 -2.03
C TYR A 130 6.54 5.85 -3.44
N CYS A 131 6.30 6.64 -4.47
CA CYS A 131 6.50 6.22 -5.85
C CYS A 131 7.97 5.88 -6.16
N GLU A 132 8.90 6.69 -5.67
CA GLU A 132 10.35 6.53 -5.90
C GLU A 132 10.92 5.29 -5.19
N GLU A 133 10.45 4.96 -3.99
CA GLU A 133 11.04 3.91 -3.17
C GLU A 133 10.29 2.57 -3.27
N PHE A 134 8.97 2.61 -3.28
CA PHE A 134 8.14 1.41 -3.27
C PHE A 134 8.28 0.59 -4.56
N HIS A 135 8.09 1.20 -5.71
CA HIS A 135 8.02 0.46 -6.98
C HIS A 135 9.30 -0.27 -7.33
N PRO A 136 10.50 0.37 -7.28
CA PRO A 136 11.76 -0.33 -7.53
C PRO A 136 12.01 -1.45 -6.53
N ALA A 137 11.72 -1.21 -5.26
CA ALA A 137 11.92 -2.21 -4.20
C ALA A 137 10.99 -3.42 -4.38
N CYS A 138 9.70 -3.19 -4.64
CA CYS A 138 8.70 -4.24 -4.81
C CYS A 138 8.97 -5.10 -6.06
N TYR A 139 9.13 -4.46 -7.21
CA TYR A 139 9.33 -5.20 -8.46
C TYR A 139 10.71 -5.86 -8.55
N GLY A 140 11.72 -5.22 -7.94
CA GLY A 140 13.05 -5.81 -7.80
C GLY A 140 13.01 -7.08 -6.95
N ALA A 141 12.45 -7.01 -5.76
CA ALA A 141 12.34 -8.13 -4.83
C ALA A 141 11.49 -9.28 -5.39
N TYR A 142 10.43 -8.97 -6.13
CA TYR A 142 9.60 -9.98 -6.80
C TYR A 142 10.43 -10.91 -7.69
N ALA A 143 11.31 -10.37 -8.49
CA ALA A 143 12.13 -11.15 -9.44
C ALA A 143 13.58 -11.31 -8.94
N PHE A 144 13.76 -11.65 -7.68
CA PHE A 144 15.04 -12.02 -7.06
C PHE A 144 16.14 -10.94 -7.18
N GLY A 145 15.77 -9.67 -7.36
CA GLY A 145 16.70 -8.56 -7.56
C GLY A 145 17.12 -8.30 -9.02
N TYR A 146 16.66 -9.09 -9.96
CA TYR A 146 17.09 -9.00 -11.37
C TYR A 146 16.21 -8.10 -12.26
N THR A 147 15.15 -7.52 -11.70
CA THR A 147 14.31 -6.57 -12.44
C THR A 147 14.94 -5.17 -12.45
N LYS A 148 14.99 -4.56 -13.61
CA LYS A 148 15.29 -3.12 -13.76
C LYS A 148 13.97 -2.35 -13.85
N VAL A 149 13.80 -1.36 -12.97
CA VAL A 149 12.60 -0.52 -12.91
C VAL A 149 12.95 0.90 -13.31
N GLY A 150 12.51 1.31 -14.49
CA GLY A 150 12.53 2.70 -14.94
C GLY A 150 11.19 3.36 -14.59
N LEU A 151 11.23 4.43 -13.81
CA LEU A 151 10.10 5.29 -13.51
C LEU A 151 10.50 6.72 -13.92
N SER A 152 10.24 7.07 -15.17
CA SER A 152 10.72 8.34 -15.75
C SER A 152 9.80 9.53 -15.46
N ARG A 153 8.54 9.27 -15.11
CA ARG A 153 7.53 10.27 -14.74
C ARG A 153 6.64 9.71 -13.64
N THR A 154 6.15 10.57 -12.76
CA THR A 154 5.16 10.22 -11.72
C THR A 154 4.11 11.30 -11.58
N LEU A 155 2.85 10.91 -11.40
CA LEU A 155 1.75 11.85 -11.14
C LEU A 155 1.98 12.73 -9.90
N THR A 156 2.83 12.26 -8.97
CA THR A 156 3.24 13.02 -7.78
C THR A 156 4.37 14.03 -8.05
N GLN A 157 4.95 14.04 -9.25
CA GLN A 157 5.91 15.05 -9.70
C GLN A 157 5.16 16.19 -10.39
N HIS A 158 5.46 17.43 -10.01
CA HIS A 158 4.84 18.60 -10.62
C HIS A 158 5.10 18.64 -12.15
N GLY A 159 4.03 18.82 -12.91
CA GLY A 159 4.06 18.90 -14.37
C GLY A 159 4.00 17.54 -15.10
N ASP A 160 4.09 16.41 -14.41
CA ASP A 160 3.94 15.10 -15.03
C ASP A 160 2.45 14.73 -15.16
N GLY A 161 2.02 14.41 -16.39
CA GLY A 161 0.65 14.02 -16.70
C GLY A 161 0.36 12.51 -16.53
N CYS A 162 1.37 11.71 -16.18
CA CYS A 162 1.23 10.26 -15.97
C CYS A 162 2.42 9.70 -15.18
N CYS A 163 2.24 8.51 -14.58
CA CYS A 163 3.39 7.69 -14.21
C CYS A 163 3.82 6.86 -15.44
N SER A 164 5.10 6.90 -15.78
CA SER A 164 5.65 6.14 -16.92
C SER A 164 6.62 5.08 -16.44
N PHE A 165 6.21 3.81 -16.60
CA PHE A 165 6.97 2.65 -16.17
C PHE A 165 7.57 1.90 -17.35
N ASN A 166 8.86 1.58 -17.24
CA ASN A 166 9.54 0.57 -18.07
C ASN A 166 10.21 -0.43 -17.13
N ILE A 167 9.66 -1.66 -17.05
CA ILE A 167 10.09 -2.69 -16.11
C ILE A 167 10.59 -3.88 -16.92
N ILE A 168 11.85 -4.26 -16.71
CA ILE A 168 12.55 -5.24 -17.53
C ILE A 168 13.14 -6.35 -16.66
N LEU A 169 12.86 -7.60 -17.05
CA LEU A 169 13.48 -8.83 -16.56
C LEU A 169 13.98 -9.63 -17.75
N ARG A 170 15.30 -9.67 -18.00
CA ARG A 170 15.88 -10.39 -19.13
C ARG A 170 16.35 -11.78 -18.69
N ALA A 171 15.94 -12.82 -19.41
CA ALA A 171 16.45 -14.19 -19.21
C ALA A 171 17.99 -14.27 -19.32
N ALA A 172 18.58 -13.43 -20.19
CA ALA A 172 20.04 -13.36 -20.35
C ALA A 172 20.78 -12.89 -19.08
N ASN A 173 20.13 -12.10 -18.22
CA ASN A 173 20.72 -11.57 -17.00
C ASN A 173 20.51 -12.46 -15.77
N LEU A 174 19.71 -13.53 -15.91
CA LEU A 174 19.44 -14.44 -14.80
C LEU A 174 20.51 -15.53 -14.67
N PRO A 175 20.86 -15.92 -13.44
CA PRO A 175 21.57 -17.16 -13.17
C PRO A 175 20.85 -18.35 -13.80
N LYS A 176 21.61 -19.39 -14.14
CA LYS A 176 21.08 -20.57 -14.85
C LYS A 176 19.92 -21.23 -14.09
N GLU A 177 20.02 -21.30 -12.78
CA GLU A 177 19.02 -21.90 -11.87
C GLU A 177 17.71 -21.13 -11.78
N LEU A 178 17.72 -19.82 -12.03
CA LEU A 178 16.52 -18.98 -11.99
C LEU A 178 15.79 -18.91 -13.35
N LYS A 179 16.44 -19.28 -14.45
CA LYS A 179 15.79 -19.25 -15.76
C LYS A 179 14.53 -20.12 -15.82
N PRO A 180 14.56 -21.41 -15.39
CA PRO A 180 13.36 -22.24 -15.39
C PRO A 180 12.29 -21.79 -14.38
N VAL A 181 12.67 -21.07 -13.33
CA VAL A 181 11.72 -20.47 -12.37
C VAL A 181 10.96 -19.30 -12.99
N CYS A 182 11.65 -18.51 -13.82
CA CYS A 182 11.08 -17.31 -14.42
C CYS A 182 10.40 -17.54 -15.78
N PHE A 183 10.96 -18.42 -16.61
CA PHE A 183 10.57 -18.58 -18.01
C PHE A 183 10.33 -20.04 -18.37
N LYS A 184 9.17 -20.30 -18.96
CA LYS A 184 8.72 -21.66 -19.32
C LYS A 184 9.63 -22.34 -20.36
N GLU A 185 10.24 -21.58 -21.27
CA GLU A 185 11.13 -22.11 -22.31
C GLU A 185 12.43 -22.72 -21.77
N TYR A 186 12.77 -22.42 -20.53
CA TYR A 186 13.92 -23.03 -19.82
C TYR A 186 13.52 -24.17 -18.87
N ASP A 187 12.22 -24.49 -18.78
CA ASP A 187 11.70 -25.55 -17.92
C ASP A 187 10.98 -26.62 -18.73
N PRO A 188 11.70 -27.73 -19.12
CA PRO A 188 11.11 -28.78 -19.93
C PRO A 188 10.02 -29.58 -19.21
N TYR A 189 9.88 -29.43 -17.88
CA TYR A 189 8.88 -30.13 -17.08
C TYR A 189 7.67 -29.28 -16.75
N TYR A 190 7.62 -28.02 -17.22
CA TYR A 190 6.51 -27.11 -16.93
C TYR A 190 5.22 -27.54 -17.65
N THR A 191 4.23 -27.97 -16.89
CA THR A 191 2.94 -28.46 -17.42
C THR A 191 1.96 -27.35 -17.81
N GLY A 192 2.26 -26.12 -17.46
CA GLY A 192 1.35 -24.98 -17.68
C GLY A 192 0.20 -24.87 -16.69
N GLN A 193 0.04 -25.83 -15.80
CA GLN A 193 -1.01 -25.82 -14.79
C GLN A 193 -0.61 -24.91 -13.63
N ALA A 194 -1.31 -23.77 -13.49
CA ALA A 194 -1.19 -22.85 -12.36
C ALA A 194 -2.49 -22.86 -11.56
N TYR A 195 -2.38 -22.68 -10.25
CA TYR A 195 -3.53 -22.52 -9.38
C TYR A 195 -4.00 -21.06 -9.38
N ASP A 196 -5.31 -20.84 -9.16
CA ASP A 196 -5.86 -19.51 -9.08
C ASP A 196 -5.32 -18.77 -7.83
N ILE A 197 -4.97 -17.52 -8.02
CA ILE A 197 -4.54 -16.63 -6.94
C ILE A 197 -5.47 -15.42 -6.94
N PRO A 198 -6.43 -15.37 -6.03
CA PRO A 198 -7.36 -14.25 -5.99
C PRO A 198 -6.64 -12.94 -5.63
N ARG A 199 -7.18 -11.85 -6.13
CA ARG A 199 -6.79 -10.51 -5.68
C ARG A 199 -7.27 -10.29 -4.24
N ALA A 200 -6.50 -9.54 -3.45
CA ALA A 200 -6.94 -9.13 -2.12
C ALA A 200 -8.20 -8.26 -2.21
N ASN A 201 -9.14 -8.47 -1.28
CA ASN A 201 -10.30 -7.58 -1.09
C ASN A 201 -9.89 -6.24 -0.48
N GLY A 202 -10.79 -5.25 -0.47
CA GLY A 202 -10.53 -3.92 0.05
C GLY A 202 -10.08 -3.95 1.52
N LYS A 203 -10.85 -4.62 2.35
CA LYS A 203 -10.64 -4.70 3.80
C LYS A 203 -9.30 -5.31 4.19
N ASP A 204 -9.03 -6.55 3.76
CA ASP A 204 -7.83 -7.27 4.20
C ASP A 204 -6.57 -6.73 3.55
N GLY A 205 -6.66 -6.31 2.27
CA GLY A 205 -5.53 -5.76 1.54
C GLY A 205 -5.03 -4.46 2.14
N PHE A 206 -5.91 -3.48 2.33
CA PHE A 206 -5.50 -2.18 2.87
C PHE A 206 -5.17 -2.22 4.36
N SER A 207 -5.85 -3.06 5.17
CA SER A 207 -5.42 -3.34 6.54
C SER A 207 -4.01 -3.89 6.60
N ALA A 208 -3.70 -4.88 5.77
CA ALA A 208 -2.35 -5.45 5.71
C ALA A 208 -1.31 -4.40 5.31
N MET A 209 -1.65 -3.49 4.39
CA MET A 209 -0.76 -2.40 3.99
C MET A 209 -0.50 -1.42 5.11
N CYS A 210 -1.54 -1.02 5.88
CA CYS A 210 -1.38 -0.13 7.03
C CYS A 210 -0.49 -0.76 8.10
N VAL A 211 -0.75 -2.02 8.48
CA VAL A 211 0.04 -2.73 9.49
C VAL A 211 1.50 -2.85 9.06
N LYS A 212 1.77 -3.23 7.81
CA LYS A 212 3.12 -3.41 7.30
C LYS A 212 3.92 -2.12 7.26
N ILE A 213 3.36 -1.03 6.72
CA ILE A 213 4.10 0.25 6.66
C ILE A 213 4.37 0.81 8.05
N TYR A 214 3.40 0.71 8.96
CA TYR A 214 3.58 1.08 10.36
C TYR A 214 4.72 0.28 11.02
N TYR A 215 4.73 -1.04 10.83
CA TYR A 215 5.79 -1.92 11.32
C TYR A 215 7.17 -1.49 10.80
N TYR A 216 7.33 -1.29 9.49
CA TYR A 216 8.64 -0.94 8.92
C TYR A 216 9.12 0.44 9.34
N ILE A 217 8.23 1.40 9.56
CA ILE A 217 8.61 2.70 10.13
C ILE A 217 9.13 2.50 11.57
N LYS A 218 8.42 1.74 12.40
CA LYS A 218 8.87 1.44 13.77
C LYS A 218 10.18 0.66 13.80
N GLU A 219 10.35 -0.31 12.92
CA GLU A 219 11.59 -1.08 12.79
C GLU A 219 12.79 -0.16 12.52
N VAL A 220 12.67 0.72 11.52
CA VAL A 220 13.75 1.66 11.16
C VAL A 220 14.01 2.67 12.28
N LEU A 221 12.96 3.20 12.91
CA LEU A 221 13.12 4.10 14.06
C LEU A 221 13.83 3.41 15.22
N PHE A 222 13.41 2.20 15.57
CA PHE A 222 14.02 1.42 16.64
C PHE A 222 15.50 1.10 16.36
N GLU A 223 15.82 0.69 15.13
CA GLU A 223 17.20 0.38 14.74
C GLU A 223 18.14 1.60 14.78
N ARG A 224 17.63 2.78 14.45
CA ARG A 224 18.45 4.00 14.38
C ARG A 224 18.51 4.80 15.68
N PHE A 225 17.40 4.84 16.41
CA PHE A 225 17.23 5.74 17.56
C PHE A 225 16.87 5.01 18.86
N GLY A 226 16.73 3.67 18.81
CA GLY A 226 16.26 2.90 19.96
C GLY A 226 14.76 3.12 20.23
N ASN A 227 14.33 2.70 21.44
CA ASN A 227 12.94 2.89 21.88
C ASN A 227 12.79 4.18 22.71
N ASP A 228 13.33 5.28 22.20
CA ASP A 228 13.25 6.58 22.85
C ASP A 228 11.90 7.25 22.56
N GLU A 229 11.32 7.83 23.59
CA GLU A 229 10.03 8.54 23.53
C GLU A 229 10.04 9.65 22.48
N SER A 230 11.16 10.37 22.33
CA SER A 230 11.31 11.43 21.35
C SER A 230 11.25 10.93 19.91
N SER A 231 11.75 9.72 19.64
CA SER A 231 11.70 9.09 18.31
C SER A 231 10.29 8.63 17.93
N LEU A 232 9.43 8.38 18.92
CA LEU A 232 8.04 7.96 18.71
C LEU A 232 7.05 9.13 18.60
N ALA A 233 7.46 10.35 18.99
CA ALA A 233 6.59 11.54 18.95
C ALA A 233 5.96 11.81 17.57
N PRO A 234 6.67 11.66 16.42
CA PRO A 234 6.07 11.78 15.10
C PRO A 234 4.96 10.74 14.84
N LEU A 235 5.16 9.50 15.30
CA LEU A 235 4.14 8.44 15.14
C LEU A 235 2.89 8.72 15.97
N LYS A 236 3.03 9.21 17.20
CA LYS A 236 1.90 9.61 18.04
C LYS A 236 1.08 10.70 17.35
N LYS A 237 1.75 11.76 16.86
CA LYS A 237 1.10 12.83 16.10
C LYS A 237 0.35 12.31 14.88
N ALA A 238 0.98 11.40 14.10
CA ALA A 238 0.38 10.81 12.92
C ALA A 238 -0.85 9.96 13.25
N LEU A 239 -0.79 9.14 14.31
CA LEU A 239 -1.91 8.30 14.77
C LEU A 239 -3.11 9.14 15.22
N HIS A 240 -2.88 10.25 15.94
CA HIS A 240 -3.95 11.21 16.29
C HIS A 240 -4.59 11.82 15.03
N ALA A 241 -3.78 12.32 14.09
CA ALA A 241 -4.29 12.90 12.86
C ALA A 241 -5.06 11.87 12.02
N PHE A 242 -4.58 10.63 12.00
CA PHE A 242 -5.27 9.54 11.32
C PHE A 242 -6.59 9.16 12.00
N ALA A 243 -6.67 9.21 13.33
CA ALA A 243 -7.93 8.98 14.06
C ALA A 243 -9.01 9.98 13.62
N VAL A 244 -8.64 11.27 13.49
CA VAL A 244 -9.56 12.32 13.02
C VAL A 244 -10.02 12.04 11.58
N TYR A 245 -9.08 11.76 10.68
CA TYR A 245 -9.40 11.44 9.29
C TYR A 245 -10.30 10.21 9.17
N CYS A 246 -9.93 9.12 9.85
CA CYS A 246 -10.65 7.84 9.81
C CYS A 246 -12.08 7.98 10.36
N ALA A 247 -12.30 8.75 11.46
CA ALA A 247 -13.61 9.00 12.01
C ALA A 247 -14.53 9.73 11.00
N GLY A 248 -14.01 10.77 10.33
CA GLY A 248 -14.75 11.51 9.30
C GLY A 248 -15.09 10.66 8.07
N GLU A 249 -14.17 9.82 7.60
CA GLU A 249 -14.41 8.90 6.49
C GLU A 249 -15.49 7.86 6.85
N LEU A 250 -15.42 7.27 8.05
CA LEU A 250 -16.40 6.28 8.49
C LEU A 250 -17.79 6.89 8.73
N GLU A 251 -17.86 8.13 9.23
CA GLU A 251 -19.12 8.86 9.37
C GLU A 251 -19.78 9.06 8.00
N GLN A 252 -19.03 9.58 7.01
CA GLN A 252 -19.54 9.80 5.66
C GLN A 252 -19.99 8.49 5.01
N TYR A 253 -19.18 7.42 5.16
CA TYR A 253 -19.50 6.13 4.59
C TYR A 253 -20.73 5.50 5.25
N SER A 254 -20.85 5.52 6.58
CA SER A 254 -22.00 4.99 7.31
C SER A 254 -23.29 5.73 6.93
N ALA A 255 -23.23 7.07 6.86
CA ALA A 255 -24.37 7.90 6.45
C ALA A 255 -24.81 7.60 5.01
N ALA A 256 -23.87 7.51 4.08
CA ALA A 256 -24.17 7.22 2.67
C ALA A 256 -24.76 5.82 2.46
N MET A 257 -24.31 4.83 3.24
CA MET A 257 -24.84 3.48 3.22
C MET A 257 -26.11 3.30 4.09
N GLN A 258 -26.57 4.36 4.74
CA GLN A 258 -27.70 4.31 5.70
C GLN A 258 -27.51 3.21 6.76
N ARG A 259 -26.28 3.00 7.20
CA ARG A 259 -25.90 2.03 8.24
C ARG A 259 -25.49 2.74 9.51
N LYS A 260 -25.73 2.10 10.64
CA LYS A 260 -25.32 2.65 11.94
C LYS A 260 -23.78 2.60 12.07
N LEU A 261 -23.19 3.70 12.51
CA LEU A 261 -21.78 3.76 12.87
C LEU A 261 -21.56 3.13 14.27
N ASP A 262 -21.46 1.81 14.31
CA ASP A 262 -21.21 1.03 15.52
C ASP A 262 -19.88 0.25 15.43
N ASN A 263 -19.54 -0.47 16.50
CA ASN A 263 -18.29 -1.24 16.55
C ASN A 263 -18.18 -2.27 15.43
N SER A 264 -19.28 -2.88 15.00
CA SER A 264 -19.29 -3.83 13.89
C SER A 264 -18.98 -3.15 12.58
N PHE A 265 -19.55 -1.96 12.32
CA PHE A 265 -19.26 -1.17 11.14
C PHE A 265 -17.79 -0.76 11.11
N ILE A 266 -17.26 -0.26 12.24
CA ILE A 266 -15.86 0.16 12.38
C ILE A 266 -14.91 -1.02 12.15
N ASP A 267 -15.15 -2.19 12.75
CA ASP A 267 -14.33 -3.39 12.58
C ASP A 267 -14.31 -3.90 11.13
N ASN A 268 -15.39 -3.66 10.39
CA ASN A 268 -15.47 -4.06 8.99
C ASN A 268 -14.85 -3.06 8.02
N HIS A 269 -14.87 -1.77 8.34
CA HIS A 269 -14.55 -0.71 7.38
C HIS A 269 -13.38 0.18 7.80
N SER A 270 -12.70 -0.08 8.91
CA SER A 270 -11.45 0.59 9.31
C SER A 270 -10.22 -0.28 9.05
N PRO A 271 -9.13 0.25 8.48
CA PRO A 271 -7.89 -0.49 8.30
C PRO A 271 -7.20 -0.80 9.64
N LEU A 272 -7.38 0.04 10.66
CA LEU A 272 -6.95 -0.20 12.04
C LEU A 272 -8.19 -0.45 12.91
N SER A 273 -8.86 -1.58 12.67
CA SER A 273 -10.06 -1.98 13.42
C SER A 273 -9.75 -2.40 14.85
N TYR A 274 -10.73 -2.37 15.74
CA TYR A 274 -10.60 -2.84 17.14
C TYR A 274 -10.15 -4.30 17.25
N SER A 275 -10.40 -5.10 16.23
CA SER A 275 -9.99 -6.50 16.16
C SER A 275 -8.67 -6.73 15.41
N ILE A 276 -7.87 -5.70 15.19
CA ILE A 276 -6.63 -5.77 14.37
C ILE A 276 -5.66 -6.84 14.88
N GLU A 277 -5.52 -7.01 16.19
CA GLU A 277 -4.63 -8.01 16.78
C GLU A 277 -5.02 -9.46 16.44
N LYS A 278 -6.30 -9.71 16.14
CA LYS A 278 -6.80 -11.03 15.75
C LYS A 278 -6.43 -11.38 14.31
N ARG A 279 -6.03 -10.39 13.50
CA ARG A 279 -5.69 -10.61 12.09
C ARG A 279 -4.32 -11.26 11.95
N PRO A 280 -4.15 -12.22 11.02
CA PRO A 280 -2.87 -12.91 10.80
C PRO A 280 -1.71 -11.95 10.52
N VAL A 281 -1.97 -10.87 9.77
CA VAL A 281 -0.96 -9.87 9.45
C VAL A 281 -0.39 -9.20 10.71
N TRP A 282 -1.23 -8.89 11.72
CA TRP A 282 -0.76 -8.29 12.97
C TRP A 282 0.22 -9.20 13.70
N ARG A 283 -0.08 -10.48 13.82
CA ARG A 283 0.80 -11.46 14.49
C ARG A 283 2.19 -11.54 13.88
N GLN A 284 2.28 -11.34 12.57
CA GLN A 284 3.55 -11.37 11.84
C GLN A 284 4.33 -10.04 11.98
N TYR A 285 3.64 -8.91 12.08
CA TYR A 285 4.22 -7.57 12.00
C TYR A 285 4.05 -6.75 13.30
N SER A 286 4.12 -7.37 14.47
CA SER A 286 3.98 -6.69 15.77
C SER A 286 5.27 -6.67 16.63
N LYS A 287 6.41 -7.14 16.09
CA LYS A 287 7.66 -7.34 16.83
C LYS A 287 8.20 -6.06 17.49
N TYR A 288 8.12 -4.90 16.83
CA TYR A 288 8.72 -3.63 17.32
C TYR A 288 7.73 -2.75 18.07
N GLY A 289 6.99 -3.30 18.96
CA GLY A 289 5.97 -2.65 19.73
C GLY A 289 4.59 -3.10 19.27
N GLY A 290 3.84 -3.60 20.18
CA GLY A 290 2.54 -4.14 19.96
C GLY A 290 1.52 -3.07 19.62
N ILE A 291 0.32 -3.27 20.12
CA ILE A 291 -0.82 -2.39 19.89
C ILE A 291 -0.80 -1.13 20.77
N GLU A 292 0.07 -1.07 21.80
CA GLU A 292 0.03 -0.09 22.88
C GLU A 292 0.00 1.36 22.34
N LEU A 293 0.82 1.65 21.32
CA LEU A 293 0.85 2.97 20.72
C LEU A 293 -0.42 3.26 19.89
N ILE A 294 -0.98 2.25 19.23
CA ILE A 294 -2.26 2.38 18.52
C ILE A 294 -3.39 2.57 19.55
N GLU A 295 -3.37 1.84 20.67
CA GLU A 295 -4.38 1.98 21.74
C GLU A 295 -4.34 3.37 22.37
N SER A 296 -3.13 3.83 22.77
CA SER A 296 -2.98 5.10 23.47
C SER A 296 -3.22 6.32 22.57
N GLU A 297 -2.83 6.26 21.30
CA GLU A 297 -2.84 7.42 20.42
C GLU A 297 -3.97 7.39 19.39
N PHE A 298 -4.21 6.25 18.75
CA PHE A 298 -5.27 6.15 17.75
C PHE A 298 -6.62 5.87 18.40
N TYR A 299 -6.79 4.74 19.13
CA TYR A 299 -8.11 4.39 19.67
C TYR A 299 -8.59 5.37 20.74
N ALA A 300 -7.72 5.89 21.60
CA ALA A 300 -8.12 6.87 22.61
C ALA A 300 -8.71 8.13 21.96
N CYS A 301 -8.07 8.66 20.91
CA CYS A 301 -8.58 9.79 20.14
C CYS A 301 -9.85 9.42 19.36
N PHE A 302 -9.81 8.33 18.61
CA PHE A 302 -10.88 7.85 17.74
C PHE A 302 -12.18 7.59 18.52
N ASN A 303 -12.11 6.91 19.68
CA ASN A 303 -13.27 6.66 20.51
C ASN A 303 -13.94 7.93 21.04
N GLY A 304 -13.15 8.96 21.33
CA GLY A 304 -13.68 10.27 21.71
C GLY A 304 -14.50 10.89 20.59
N LEU A 305 -13.97 10.83 19.35
CA LEU A 305 -14.64 11.36 18.17
C LEU A 305 -15.92 10.58 17.83
N ILE A 306 -15.85 9.25 17.78
CA ILE A 306 -17.03 8.41 17.50
C ILE A 306 -18.15 8.63 18.51
N LYS A 307 -17.85 8.76 19.82
CA LYS A 307 -18.86 9.05 20.84
C LYS A 307 -19.55 10.41 20.66
N ALA A 308 -18.87 11.36 20.02
CA ALA A 308 -19.44 12.66 19.71
C ALA A 308 -20.33 12.67 18.45
N LEU A 309 -20.17 11.64 17.58
CA LEU A 309 -20.91 11.49 16.32
C LEU A 309 -22.18 10.62 16.47
N VAL A 310 -22.27 9.79 17.52
CA VAL A 310 -23.36 8.86 17.82
C VAL A 310 -24.20 9.38 18.97
#